data_7d462ab22c18bc275b71b098d22da131
#
_entry.id   7d462ab22c18bc275b71b098d22da131
#
_cell.length_a   1.000
_cell.length_b   1.000
_cell.length_c   1.000
_cell.angle_alpha   90.00
_cell.angle_beta   90.00
_cell.angle_gamma   90.00
#
_symmetry.space_group_name_H-M   'P 1'
#
loop_
_entity.id
_entity.type
_entity.pdbx_description
1 polymer ?
#
loop_
_entity_poly.entity_id
_entity_poly.type
_entity_poly.pdbx_seq_one_letter_code
_entity_poly.pdbx_strand_id
1 'polypeptide(L)'
;MRQQLPIPLFSTDQTLLSDALQWAHEGIKYAGSKQKLLAPIFEAVKDIPCDSVLDLFSGTTRVSRLFAGIGSSVASNDLAEWSECFATAYLLNDREASAYQPLIDHLNSLTPIDGWFTQNYGGIDYEGSAVQQNGKKALWQRHNTMKLDAVREEIDRLSLTPLERSIALTSLIYALDRVENTIGHYVSYLKRWSPRSYNQMTLQVPNLRISNRENFVFREDAETLLDHFRASGKHFDLAYLDPPYGSNNEKMPPSRVRYASYYHIWKTVILNDRPEIFGAAHRREDSRDKISGSPFEEYRRDEEGSSLALKALHRVVKKTPAEHLLLSYSNGGRATYAELVDVLADSGELITAIQMNYKKNVMANMTWTNQWIPPEDIPNVEYLFLIRK
;
A
#
# COMPACT_ATOMS: atom_id res chain seq x y z
N MET A 1 19.74 -44.75 15.16
CA MET A 1 18.68 -44.04 14.40
C MET A 1 19.16 -42.64 14.11
N ARG A 2 19.51 -42.33 12.86
CA ARG A 2 19.83 -40.95 12.45
C ARG A 2 18.51 -40.23 12.28
N GLN A 3 18.24 -39.21 13.08
CA GLN A 3 17.17 -38.26 12.82
C GLN A 3 17.46 -37.57 11.49
N GLN A 4 16.63 -37.80 10.48
CA GLN A 4 16.60 -36.97 9.30
C GLN A 4 16.12 -35.58 9.73
N LEU A 5 17.00 -34.59 9.61
CA LEU A 5 16.60 -33.19 9.67
C LEU A 5 15.57 -32.92 8.57
N PRO A 6 14.50 -32.17 8.84
CA PRO A 6 13.52 -31.82 7.82
C PRO A 6 14.24 -31.09 6.67
N ILE A 7 13.95 -31.52 5.46
CA ILE A 7 14.38 -30.83 4.22
C ILE A 7 13.82 -29.43 4.30
N PRO A 8 14.63 -28.37 4.08
CA PRO A 8 14.09 -27.01 4.01
C PRO A 8 13.03 -26.94 2.91
N LEU A 9 11.83 -26.53 3.27
CA LEU A 9 10.62 -26.52 2.44
C LEU A 9 10.68 -25.52 1.27
N PHE A 10 11.62 -24.60 1.30
CA PHE A 10 11.90 -23.72 0.17
C PHE A 10 13.17 -24.24 -0.54
N SER A 11 13.00 -24.64 -1.78
CA SER A 11 14.12 -24.75 -2.70
C SER A 11 14.86 -23.41 -2.63
N THR A 12 16.14 -23.44 -2.24
CA THR A 12 17.06 -22.31 -2.31
C THR A 12 17.39 -21.95 -3.78
N ASP A 13 16.39 -22.02 -4.64
CA ASP A 13 16.52 -21.61 -6.04
C ASP A 13 16.59 -20.08 -6.05
N GLN A 14 17.84 -19.58 -6.12
CA GLN A 14 18.11 -18.14 -6.24
C GLN A 14 17.36 -17.51 -7.42
N THR A 15 17.04 -18.28 -8.44
CA THR A 15 16.27 -17.85 -9.61
C THR A 15 14.83 -17.56 -9.21
N LEU A 16 14.18 -18.44 -8.48
CA LEU A 16 12.80 -18.25 -8.00
C LEU A 16 12.65 -17.01 -7.12
N LEU A 17 13.59 -16.83 -6.18
CA LEU A 17 13.60 -15.64 -5.32
C LEU A 17 13.83 -14.36 -6.14
N SER A 18 14.79 -14.37 -7.07
CA SER A 18 15.06 -13.21 -7.95
C SER A 18 13.82 -12.84 -8.75
N ASP A 19 13.13 -13.81 -9.32
CA ASP A 19 11.92 -13.62 -10.09
C ASP A 19 10.75 -13.10 -9.23
N ALA A 20 10.59 -13.61 -8.00
CA ALA A 20 9.58 -13.14 -7.07
C ALA A 20 9.85 -11.68 -6.64
N LEU A 21 11.11 -11.34 -6.34
CA LEU A 21 11.52 -9.98 -6.02
C LEU A 21 11.26 -9.03 -7.18
N GLN A 22 11.60 -9.41 -8.42
CA GLN A 22 11.35 -8.60 -9.61
C GLN A 22 9.84 -8.38 -9.82
N TRP A 23 9.02 -9.41 -9.66
CA TRP A 23 7.57 -9.30 -9.77
C TRP A 23 6.99 -8.36 -8.70
N ALA A 24 7.45 -8.47 -7.47
CA ALA A 24 7.02 -7.62 -6.36
C ALA A 24 7.49 -6.15 -6.47
N HIS A 25 8.45 -5.83 -7.34
CA HIS A 25 8.97 -4.47 -7.53
C HIS A 25 8.02 -3.55 -8.28
N GLU A 26 7.17 -4.06 -9.18
CA GLU A 26 6.20 -3.23 -9.89
C GLU A 26 5.23 -2.55 -8.91
N GLY A 27 4.79 -1.35 -9.20
CA GLY A 27 3.82 -0.63 -8.37
C GLY A 27 3.95 0.88 -8.47
N ILE A 28 3.14 1.56 -7.68
CA ILE A 28 3.09 3.02 -7.57
C ILE A 28 4.10 3.55 -6.56
N LYS A 29 4.31 4.87 -6.60
CA LYS A 29 4.95 5.60 -5.50
C LYS A 29 4.03 5.57 -4.29
N TYR A 30 4.53 5.04 -3.19
CA TYR A 30 3.73 4.81 -1.99
C TYR A 30 4.54 5.09 -0.73
N ALA A 31 4.00 5.90 0.18
CA ALA A 31 4.60 6.14 1.49
C ALA A 31 4.60 4.81 2.27
N GLY A 32 5.71 4.46 2.88
CA GLY A 32 5.84 3.15 3.55
C GLY A 32 6.01 1.96 2.60
N SER A 33 6.26 2.18 1.29
CA SER A 33 6.51 1.10 0.34
C SER A 33 7.63 0.17 0.80
N LYS A 34 7.35 -1.13 0.89
CA LYS A 34 8.30 -2.18 1.29
C LYS A 34 9.23 -2.65 0.16
N GLN A 35 9.22 -1.97 -1.00
CA GLN A 35 10.04 -2.35 -2.15
C GLN A 35 11.52 -2.61 -1.82
N LYS A 36 12.11 -1.78 -0.96
CA LYS A 36 13.51 -1.92 -0.54
C LYS A 36 13.70 -2.93 0.58
N LEU A 37 12.61 -3.39 1.18
CA LEU A 37 12.60 -4.31 2.30
C LEU A 37 12.25 -5.74 1.90
N LEU A 38 11.88 -5.99 0.64
CA LEU A 38 11.46 -7.32 0.19
C LEU A 38 12.54 -8.38 0.44
N ALA A 39 13.80 -8.09 0.10
CA ALA A 39 14.89 -9.02 0.36
C ALA A 39 15.16 -9.21 1.86
N PRO A 40 15.28 -8.15 2.71
CA PRO A 40 15.34 -8.30 4.17
C PRO A 40 14.15 -9.04 4.79
N ILE A 41 12.93 -8.83 4.29
CA ILE A 41 11.73 -9.56 4.74
C ILE A 41 11.88 -11.05 4.45
N PHE A 42 12.29 -11.42 3.24
CA PHE A 42 12.54 -12.80 2.89
C PHE A 42 13.64 -13.42 3.76
N GLU A 43 14.78 -12.73 3.93
CA GLU A 43 15.90 -13.20 4.76
C GLU A 43 15.49 -13.43 6.22
N ALA A 44 14.57 -12.64 6.76
CA ALA A 44 14.08 -12.79 8.13
C ALA A 44 13.28 -14.10 8.33
N VAL A 45 12.69 -14.65 7.26
CA VAL A 45 11.77 -15.80 7.35
C VAL A 45 12.21 -17.03 6.54
N LYS A 46 13.36 -17.00 5.88
CA LYS A 46 13.80 -18.06 4.96
C LYS A 46 13.96 -19.44 5.62
N ASP A 47 14.18 -19.48 6.93
CA ASP A 47 14.44 -20.68 7.70
C ASP A 47 13.19 -21.20 8.44
N ILE A 48 12.02 -20.61 8.20
CA ILE A 48 10.74 -21.03 8.78
C ILE A 48 9.74 -21.43 7.69
N PRO A 49 8.73 -22.28 8.02
CA PRO A 49 7.66 -22.61 7.08
C PRO A 49 6.87 -21.36 6.66
N CYS A 50 6.55 -21.24 5.38
CA CYS A 50 5.74 -20.18 4.81
C CYS A 50 4.83 -20.70 3.67
N ASP A 51 4.29 -21.92 3.80
CA ASP A 51 3.35 -22.48 2.82
C ASP A 51 2.04 -21.66 2.78
N SER A 52 1.62 -21.14 3.94
CA SER A 52 0.46 -20.29 4.11
C SER A 52 0.84 -18.96 4.80
N VAL A 53 0.58 -17.85 4.14
CA VAL A 53 0.98 -16.52 4.61
C VAL A 53 -0.22 -15.59 4.70
N LEU A 54 -0.38 -14.90 5.83
CA LEU A 54 -1.32 -13.78 6.00
C LEU A 54 -0.55 -12.46 5.88
N ASP A 55 -0.89 -11.64 4.87
CA ASP A 55 -0.46 -10.25 4.76
C ASP A 55 -1.61 -9.35 5.21
N LEU A 56 -1.59 -8.94 6.48
CA LEU A 56 -2.75 -8.32 7.14
C LEU A 56 -2.98 -6.85 6.76
N PHE A 57 -1.92 -6.17 6.28
CA PHE A 57 -1.94 -4.75 5.87
C PHE A 57 -1.21 -4.60 4.54
N SER A 58 -1.76 -5.14 3.48
CA SER A 58 -1.04 -5.42 2.23
C SER A 58 -0.67 -4.17 1.40
N GLY A 59 -1.34 -3.03 1.62
CA GLY A 59 -1.04 -1.76 0.96
C GLY A 59 -0.94 -1.90 -0.56
N THR A 60 0.28 -1.84 -1.11
CA THR A 60 0.53 -2.03 -2.55
C THR A 60 0.80 -3.49 -2.94
N THR A 61 0.49 -4.45 -2.07
CA THR A 61 0.58 -5.91 -2.28
C THR A 61 1.98 -6.45 -2.59
N ARG A 62 3.04 -5.67 -2.33
CA ARG A 62 4.40 -6.08 -2.66
C ARG A 62 4.86 -7.30 -1.86
N VAL A 63 4.53 -7.33 -0.57
CA VAL A 63 4.87 -8.46 0.31
C VAL A 63 4.01 -9.67 -0.03
N SER A 64 2.71 -9.49 -0.25
CA SER A 64 1.82 -10.54 -0.76
C SER A 64 2.37 -11.19 -2.04
N ARG A 65 2.81 -10.37 -3.02
CA ARG A 65 3.41 -10.87 -4.28
C ARG A 65 4.75 -11.57 -4.08
N LEU A 66 5.58 -11.11 -3.15
CA LEU A 66 6.82 -11.80 -2.82
C LEU A 66 6.53 -13.23 -2.38
N PHE A 67 5.65 -13.41 -1.41
CA PHE A 67 5.32 -14.72 -0.89
C PHE A 67 4.59 -15.60 -1.92
N ALA A 68 3.62 -15.07 -2.64
CA ALA A 68 2.98 -15.79 -3.74
C ALA A 68 3.99 -16.20 -4.82
N GLY A 69 4.96 -15.33 -5.12
CA GLY A 69 6.01 -15.57 -6.12
C GLY A 69 6.99 -16.67 -5.74
N ILE A 70 7.22 -16.92 -4.45
CA ILE A 70 8.02 -18.04 -3.95
C ILE A 70 7.21 -19.31 -3.69
N GLY A 71 5.90 -19.30 -3.97
CA GLY A 71 5.04 -20.49 -3.93
C GLY A 71 4.16 -20.62 -2.69
N SER A 72 4.02 -19.59 -1.86
CA SER A 72 3.09 -19.58 -0.73
C SER A 72 1.64 -19.41 -1.20
N SER A 73 0.68 -19.96 -0.44
CA SER A 73 -0.72 -19.55 -0.48
C SER A 73 -0.88 -18.30 0.37
N VAL A 74 -1.37 -17.20 -0.21
CA VAL A 74 -1.41 -15.90 0.45
C VAL A 74 -2.84 -15.46 0.69
N ALA A 75 -3.13 -15.07 1.94
CA ALA A 75 -4.30 -14.28 2.32
C ALA A 75 -3.88 -12.82 2.46
N SER A 76 -4.31 -11.97 1.53
CA SER A 76 -3.96 -10.55 1.47
C SER A 76 -5.14 -9.71 1.95
N ASN A 77 -4.94 -8.85 2.94
CA ASN A 77 -5.97 -7.96 3.47
C ASN A 77 -5.50 -6.52 3.53
N ASP A 78 -6.41 -5.61 3.27
CA ASP A 78 -6.27 -4.18 3.59
C ASP A 78 -7.66 -3.53 3.63
N LEU A 79 -7.81 -2.43 4.31
CA LEU A 79 -9.07 -1.67 4.31
C LEU A 79 -9.25 -0.82 3.05
N ALA A 80 -8.18 -0.57 2.31
CA ALA A 80 -8.16 0.34 1.18
C ALA A 80 -8.65 -0.32 -0.12
N GLU A 81 -9.52 0.37 -0.86
CA GLU A 81 -10.10 -0.09 -2.12
C GLU A 81 -9.03 -0.36 -3.19
N TRP A 82 -7.97 0.45 -3.22
CA TRP A 82 -6.87 0.25 -4.18
C TRP A 82 -6.02 -0.98 -3.86
N SER A 83 -5.87 -1.31 -2.59
CA SER A 83 -5.15 -2.51 -2.16
C SER A 83 -5.90 -3.78 -2.57
N GLU A 84 -7.20 -3.86 -2.30
CA GLU A 84 -8.07 -4.94 -2.78
C GLU A 84 -7.98 -5.08 -4.30
N CYS A 85 -8.03 -3.96 -5.02
CA CYS A 85 -7.93 -3.94 -6.48
C CYS A 85 -6.59 -4.52 -6.97
N PHE A 86 -5.48 -4.09 -6.38
CA PHE A 86 -4.16 -4.62 -6.73
C PHE A 86 -4.01 -6.09 -6.34
N ALA A 87 -4.44 -6.47 -5.14
CA ALA A 87 -4.40 -7.86 -4.69
C ALA A 87 -5.20 -8.78 -5.61
N THR A 88 -6.41 -8.38 -5.99
CA THR A 88 -7.25 -9.12 -6.94
C THR A 88 -6.55 -9.28 -8.28
N ALA A 89 -5.99 -8.21 -8.84
CA ALA A 89 -5.31 -8.24 -10.14
C ALA A 89 -4.10 -9.16 -10.13
N TYR A 90 -3.29 -9.16 -9.07
CA TYR A 90 -2.03 -9.90 -9.03
C TYR A 90 -2.15 -11.31 -8.46
N LEU A 91 -2.96 -11.51 -7.43
CA LEU A 91 -3.01 -12.77 -6.70
C LEU A 91 -4.08 -13.74 -7.22
N LEU A 92 -5.17 -13.20 -7.81
CA LEU A 92 -6.27 -14.01 -8.33
C LEU A 92 -6.23 -14.17 -9.86
N ASN A 93 -5.14 -13.70 -10.50
CA ASN A 93 -4.99 -13.84 -11.93
C ASN A 93 -4.80 -15.32 -12.35
N ASP A 94 -5.62 -15.76 -13.29
CA ASP A 94 -5.71 -17.13 -13.80
C ASP A 94 -5.34 -17.27 -15.28
N ARG A 95 -4.91 -16.17 -15.95
CA ARG A 95 -4.59 -16.14 -17.39
C ARG A 95 -3.26 -15.46 -17.65
N GLU A 96 -2.70 -15.76 -18.82
CA GLU A 96 -1.53 -15.05 -19.31
C GLU A 96 -1.84 -13.55 -19.51
N ALA A 97 -0.85 -12.69 -19.21
CA ALA A 97 -0.99 -11.24 -19.31
C ALA A 97 -1.46 -10.78 -20.69
N SER A 98 -1.05 -11.47 -21.76
CA SER A 98 -1.46 -11.20 -23.15
C SER A 98 -2.97 -11.32 -23.37
N ALA A 99 -3.69 -12.11 -22.58
CA ALA A 99 -5.15 -12.23 -22.68
C ALA A 99 -5.90 -10.93 -22.40
N TYR A 100 -5.27 -10.01 -21.65
CA TYR A 100 -5.84 -8.70 -21.29
C TYR A 100 -5.43 -7.57 -22.24
N GLN A 101 -4.51 -7.84 -23.18
CA GLN A 101 -4.02 -6.81 -24.11
C GLN A 101 -5.17 -6.18 -24.94
N PRO A 102 -6.15 -6.95 -25.48
CA PRO A 102 -7.27 -6.35 -26.24
C PRO A 102 -8.09 -5.34 -25.40
N LEU A 103 -8.32 -5.63 -24.11
CA LEU A 103 -8.99 -4.69 -23.21
C LEU A 103 -8.18 -3.41 -23.03
N ILE A 104 -6.89 -3.53 -22.78
CA ILE A 104 -6.00 -2.37 -22.57
C ILE A 104 -5.86 -1.55 -23.86
N ASP A 105 -5.77 -2.17 -25.03
CA ASP A 105 -5.74 -1.50 -26.33
C ASP A 105 -7.04 -0.75 -26.59
N HIS A 106 -8.19 -1.37 -26.30
CA HIS A 106 -9.49 -0.71 -26.38
C HIS A 106 -9.52 0.53 -25.47
N LEU A 107 -9.15 0.43 -24.21
CA LEU A 107 -9.12 1.56 -23.28
C LEU A 107 -8.15 2.66 -23.75
N ASN A 108 -7.03 2.30 -24.36
CA ASN A 108 -6.09 3.26 -24.93
C ASN A 108 -6.64 3.95 -26.18
N SER A 109 -7.52 3.34 -26.95
CA SER A 109 -8.10 3.90 -28.19
C SER A 109 -9.21 4.92 -27.96
N LEU A 110 -9.75 5.02 -26.73
CA LEU A 110 -10.89 5.88 -26.42
C LEU A 110 -10.59 7.36 -26.68
N THR A 111 -11.56 8.06 -27.25
CA THR A 111 -11.52 9.52 -27.38
C THR A 111 -11.64 10.18 -26.00
N PRO A 112 -10.72 11.08 -25.63
CA PRO A 112 -10.79 11.79 -24.35
C PRO A 112 -12.06 12.63 -24.22
N ILE A 113 -12.63 12.69 -23.00
CA ILE A 113 -13.85 13.48 -22.70
C ILE A 113 -13.58 14.44 -21.53
N ASP A 114 -14.30 15.54 -21.45
CA ASP A 114 -14.23 16.49 -20.34
C ASP A 114 -15.27 16.12 -19.27
N GLY A 115 -14.84 15.32 -18.29
CA GLY A 115 -15.70 14.81 -17.23
C GLY A 115 -15.33 15.33 -15.84
N TRP A 116 -15.78 14.62 -14.82
CA TRP A 116 -15.66 15.02 -13.42
C TRP A 116 -14.20 15.12 -12.96
N PHE A 117 -13.34 14.16 -13.37
CA PHE A 117 -11.92 14.20 -12.99
C PHE A 117 -11.20 15.37 -13.64
N THR A 118 -11.51 15.70 -14.89
CA THR A 118 -10.94 16.85 -15.58
C THR A 118 -11.29 18.15 -14.89
N GLN A 119 -12.54 18.32 -14.50
CA GLN A 119 -13.03 19.52 -13.83
C GLN A 119 -12.39 19.71 -12.45
N ASN A 120 -12.10 18.62 -11.73
CA ASN A 120 -11.62 18.69 -10.36
C ASN A 120 -10.11 18.55 -10.20
N TYR A 121 -9.43 17.79 -11.05
CA TYR A 121 -7.99 17.45 -10.88
C TYR A 121 -7.13 17.82 -12.08
N GLY A 122 -7.76 18.13 -13.23
CA GLY A 122 -7.07 18.53 -14.45
C GLY A 122 -6.66 20.01 -14.44
N GLY A 123 -5.57 20.31 -15.13
CA GLY A 123 -5.12 21.69 -15.32
C GLY A 123 -4.43 21.94 -16.64
N ILE A 124 -4.37 23.23 -16.98
CA ILE A 124 -3.66 23.76 -18.15
C ILE A 124 -2.32 24.32 -17.68
N ASP A 125 -1.33 24.24 -18.53
CA ASP A 125 -0.04 24.86 -18.27
C ASP A 125 -0.10 26.38 -18.49
N TYR A 126 0.18 27.13 -17.43
CA TYR A 126 0.35 28.57 -17.46
C TYR A 126 1.83 28.89 -17.20
N GLU A 127 2.66 28.92 -18.22
CA GLU A 127 4.09 29.23 -18.15
C GLU A 127 4.84 28.35 -17.11
N GLY A 128 4.53 27.07 -17.11
CA GLY A 128 5.08 26.08 -16.18
C GLY A 128 4.35 26.00 -14.83
N SER A 129 3.28 26.79 -14.60
CA SER A 129 2.48 26.75 -13.38
C SER A 129 1.39 25.68 -13.46
N ALA A 130 1.31 24.83 -12.41
CA ALA A 130 0.20 23.91 -12.19
C ALA A 130 -0.96 24.54 -11.38
N VAL A 131 -0.76 25.76 -10.87
CA VAL A 131 -1.82 26.52 -10.18
C VAL A 131 -2.69 27.19 -11.23
N GLN A 132 -3.98 26.87 -11.21
CA GLN A 132 -4.95 27.38 -12.16
C GLN A 132 -5.44 28.79 -11.75
N GLN A 133 -6.07 29.53 -12.66
CA GLN A 133 -6.53 30.90 -12.44
C GLN A 133 -7.49 31.05 -11.25
N ASN A 134 -8.29 30.02 -10.97
CA ASN A 134 -9.20 29.97 -9.81
C ASN A 134 -8.51 29.50 -8.51
N GLY A 135 -7.18 29.36 -8.48
CA GLY A 135 -6.40 28.89 -7.34
C GLY A 135 -6.40 27.37 -7.16
N LYS A 136 -7.16 26.62 -7.97
CA LYS A 136 -7.11 25.16 -7.98
C LYS A 136 -5.71 24.67 -8.34
N LYS A 137 -5.29 23.59 -7.77
CA LYS A 137 -3.99 22.97 -8.00
C LYS A 137 -4.18 21.65 -8.69
N ALA A 138 -3.73 21.62 -9.93
CA ALA A 138 -3.92 20.47 -10.77
C ALA A 138 -2.94 19.33 -10.41
N LEU A 139 -3.46 18.12 -10.36
CA LEU A 139 -2.70 16.89 -10.13
C LEU A 139 -2.15 16.32 -11.45
N TRP A 140 -2.87 16.54 -12.54
CA TRP A 140 -2.49 16.10 -13.88
C TRP A 140 -2.76 17.20 -14.89
N GLN A 141 -2.09 17.17 -16.03
CA GLN A 141 -2.47 17.99 -17.16
C GLN A 141 -3.83 17.55 -17.70
N ARG A 142 -4.59 18.51 -18.24
CA ARG A 142 -5.97 18.31 -18.69
C ARG A 142 -6.13 17.16 -19.69
N HIS A 143 -5.19 16.99 -20.63
CA HIS A 143 -5.27 15.92 -21.60
C HIS A 143 -5.24 14.52 -20.95
N ASN A 144 -4.52 14.36 -19.82
CA ASN A 144 -4.45 13.11 -19.06
C ASN A 144 -5.73 12.87 -18.24
N THR A 145 -6.32 13.91 -17.65
CA THR A 145 -7.60 13.76 -16.94
C THR A 145 -8.76 13.53 -17.88
N MET A 146 -8.78 14.15 -19.08
CA MET A 146 -9.77 13.84 -20.10
C MET A 146 -9.71 12.39 -20.55
N LYS A 147 -8.51 11.81 -20.64
CA LYS A 147 -8.32 10.38 -20.89
C LYS A 147 -8.77 9.53 -19.72
N LEU A 148 -8.48 9.96 -18.48
CA LEU A 148 -8.96 9.31 -17.25
C LEU A 148 -10.50 9.24 -17.23
N ASP A 149 -11.20 10.35 -17.51
CA ASP A 149 -12.66 10.39 -17.55
C ASP A 149 -13.20 9.36 -18.57
N ALA A 150 -12.66 9.35 -19.79
CA ALA A 150 -13.08 8.40 -20.82
C ALA A 150 -12.87 6.95 -20.41
N VAL A 151 -11.71 6.62 -19.85
CA VAL A 151 -11.36 5.25 -19.42
C VAL A 151 -12.25 4.82 -18.26
N ARG A 152 -12.51 5.70 -17.28
CA ARG A 152 -13.32 5.34 -16.11
C ARG A 152 -14.78 5.07 -16.48
N GLU A 153 -15.39 5.92 -17.32
CA GLU A 153 -16.76 5.69 -17.82
C GLU A 153 -16.83 4.37 -18.59
N GLU A 154 -15.84 4.09 -19.42
CA GLU A 154 -15.81 2.86 -20.23
C GLU A 154 -15.65 1.60 -19.37
N ILE A 155 -14.78 1.60 -18.35
CA ILE A 155 -14.64 0.47 -17.43
C ILE A 155 -15.97 0.16 -16.73
N ASP A 156 -16.78 1.18 -16.40
CA ASP A 156 -18.09 0.97 -15.78
C ASP A 156 -19.16 0.52 -16.79
N ARG A 157 -19.00 0.90 -18.08
CA ARG A 157 -19.91 0.49 -19.16
C ARG A 157 -19.70 -0.95 -19.61
N LEU A 158 -18.47 -1.43 -19.55
CA LEU A 158 -18.10 -2.79 -19.93
C LEU A 158 -18.57 -3.82 -18.90
N SER A 159 -19.06 -4.96 -19.37
CA SER A 159 -19.43 -6.11 -18.52
C SER A 159 -18.18 -6.92 -18.14
N LEU A 160 -17.25 -6.30 -17.41
CA LEU A 160 -16.02 -6.93 -16.96
C LEU A 160 -16.27 -7.84 -15.75
N THR A 161 -15.58 -8.96 -15.70
CA THR A 161 -15.47 -9.75 -14.46
C THR A 161 -14.77 -8.93 -13.38
N PRO A 162 -14.93 -9.27 -12.07
CA PRO A 162 -14.20 -8.59 -11.00
C PRO A 162 -12.69 -8.56 -11.22
N LEU A 163 -12.10 -9.64 -11.76
CA LEU A 163 -10.69 -9.73 -12.07
C LEU A 163 -10.29 -8.78 -13.22
N GLU A 164 -11.00 -8.81 -14.34
CA GLU A 164 -10.74 -7.93 -15.48
C GLU A 164 -10.89 -6.46 -15.12
N ARG A 165 -11.90 -6.12 -14.31
CA ARG A 165 -12.08 -4.78 -13.76
C ARG A 165 -10.89 -4.35 -12.90
N SER A 166 -10.41 -5.22 -12.01
CA SER A 166 -9.27 -4.95 -11.15
C SER A 166 -7.97 -4.76 -11.95
N ILE A 167 -7.77 -5.55 -13.01
CA ILE A 167 -6.63 -5.42 -13.93
C ILE A 167 -6.69 -4.08 -14.68
N ALA A 168 -7.84 -3.70 -15.22
CA ALA A 168 -8.04 -2.43 -15.91
C ALA A 168 -7.79 -1.22 -14.99
N LEU A 169 -8.32 -1.27 -13.75
CA LEU A 169 -8.13 -0.21 -12.75
C LEU A 169 -6.68 -0.14 -12.26
N THR A 170 -6.01 -1.28 -12.05
CA THR A 170 -4.58 -1.33 -11.72
C THR A 170 -3.73 -0.68 -12.82
N SER A 171 -4.00 -1.04 -14.08
CA SER A 171 -3.36 -0.45 -15.25
C SER A 171 -3.56 1.07 -15.31
N LEU A 172 -4.79 1.52 -15.07
CA LEU A 172 -5.15 2.95 -15.05
C LEU A 172 -4.41 3.71 -13.94
N ILE A 173 -4.41 3.19 -12.71
CA ILE A 173 -3.71 3.82 -11.58
C ILE A 173 -2.21 3.90 -11.85
N TYR A 174 -1.60 2.87 -12.43
CA TYR A 174 -0.19 2.88 -12.80
C TYR A 174 0.12 3.89 -13.91
N ALA A 175 -0.77 4.04 -14.89
CA ALA A 175 -0.63 5.04 -15.93
C ALA A 175 -0.71 6.47 -15.37
N LEU A 176 -1.63 6.71 -14.44
CA LEU A 176 -1.78 8.00 -13.74
C LEU A 176 -0.57 8.33 -12.86
N ASP A 177 -0.02 7.35 -12.12
CA ASP A 177 1.16 7.54 -11.27
C ASP A 177 2.41 7.95 -12.08
N ARG A 178 2.51 7.48 -13.33
CA ARG A 178 3.62 7.85 -14.22
C ARG A 178 3.59 9.30 -14.68
N VAL A 179 2.42 9.94 -14.76
CA VAL A 179 2.23 11.29 -15.29
C VAL A 179 1.73 12.31 -14.26
N GLU A 180 1.72 11.95 -12.99
CA GLU A 180 1.26 12.82 -11.91
C GLU A 180 2.19 14.00 -11.64
N ASN A 181 1.62 15.09 -11.09
CA ASN A 181 2.34 16.29 -10.66
C ASN A 181 2.37 16.43 -9.14
N THR A 182 2.75 15.36 -8.44
CA THR A 182 2.85 15.31 -6.98
C THR A 182 4.24 14.86 -6.51
N ILE A 183 4.41 14.75 -5.22
CA ILE A 183 5.63 14.24 -4.58
C ILE A 183 5.46 12.79 -4.10
N GLY A 184 4.46 12.06 -4.64
CA GLY A 184 4.16 10.67 -4.29
C GLY A 184 2.98 10.50 -3.33
N HIS A 185 2.21 11.57 -3.08
CA HIS A 185 0.93 11.53 -2.37
C HIS A 185 0.06 12.74 -2.77
N TYR A 186 -1.26 12.67 -2.54
CA TYR A 186 -2.25 13.59 -3.11
C TYR A 186 -2.80 14.64 -2.13
N VAL A 187 -2.24 14.79 -0.95
CA VAL A 187 -2.55 15.89 -0.02
C VAL A 187 -1.69 17.14 -0.26
N SER A 188 -0.64 16.99 -1.07
CA SER A 188 0.28 18.06 -1.45
C SER A 188 0.55 18.00 -2.95
N TYR A 189 0.81 19.13 -3.56
CA TYR A 189 0.97 19.27 -5.00
C TYR A 189 2.17 20.18 -5.29
N LEU A 190 2.73 19.99 -6.46
CA LEU A 190 3.76 20.88 -6.97
C LEU A 190 3.10 22.13 -7.56
N LYS A 191 3.68 23.32 -7.29
CA LYS A 191 3.20 24.59 -7.89
C LYS A 191 3.57 24.70 -9.36
N ARG A 192 4.65 24.02 -9.76
CA ARG A 192 5.10 23.95 -11.17
C ARG A 192 4.92 22.54 -11.68
N TRP A 193 4.67 22.44 -12.99
CA TRP A 193 4.61 21.14 -13.65
C TRP A 193 5.98 20.45 -13.63
N SER A 194 5.99 19.22 -13.23
CA SER A 194 7.16 18.32 -13.31
C SER A 194 7.33 17.83 -14.76
N PRO A 195 8.56 17.52 -15.21
CA PRO A 195 8.77 17.01 -16.57
C PRO A 195 7.88 15.83 -16.94
N ARG A 196 7.65 14.89 -16.02
CA ARG A 196 6.82 13.69 -16.27
C ARG A 196 5.34 14.01 -16.51
N SER A 197 4.82 15.13 -15.97
CA SER A 197 3.42 15.52 -16.13
C SER A 197 3.06 15.91 -17.56
N TYR A 198 4.04 16.24 -18.40
CA TYR A 198 3.86 16.53 -19.81
C TYR A 198 3.69 15.26 -20.68
N ASN A 199 4.05 14.10 -20.16
CA ASN A 199 3.87 12.84 -20.88
C ASN A 199 2.38 12.51 -21.02
N GLN A 200 2.05 11.80 -22.10
CA GLN A 200 0.72 11.27 -22.32
C GLN A 200 0.51 9.99 -21.49
N MET A 201 -0.62 9.90 -20.83
CA MET A 201 -1.04 8.70 -20.11
C MET A 201 -1.31 7.56 -21.09
N THR A 202 -0.65 6.43 -20.87
CA THR A 202 -0.84 5.20 -21.64
C THR A 202 -0.96 4.03 -20.68
N LEU A 203 -2.05 3.27 -20.80
CA LEU A 203 -2.29 2.06 -20.04
C LEU A 203 -1.41 0.92 -20.58
N GLN A 204 -0.94 0.08 -19.67
CA GLN A 204 -0.19 -1.14 -20.00
C GLN A 204 -0.75 -2.28 -19.17
N VAL A 205 -0.75 -3.50 -19.70
CA VAL A 205 -1.07 -4.67 -18.89
C VAL A 205 -0.04 -4.74 -17.76
N PRO A 206 -0.47 -4.83 -16.47
CA PRO A 206 0.46 -5.03 -15.36
C PRO A 206 1.26 -6.33 -15.55
N ASN A 207 2.40 -6.47 -14.87
CA ASN A 207 3.20 -7.69 -14.89
C ASN A 207 2.48 -8.81 -14.13
N LEU A 208 1.46 -9.39 -14.75
CA LEU A 208 0.64 -10.45 -14.15
C LEU A 208 1.34 -11.81 -14.26
N ARG A 209 1.09 -12.66 -13.28
CA ARG A 209 1.50 -14.07 -13.28
C ARG A 209 0.29 -14.94 -12.96
N ILE A 210 0.25 -16.12 -13.52
CA ILE A 210 -0.73 -17.14 -13.12
C ILE A 210 -0.29 -17.67 -11.76
N SER A 211 -1.19 -17.65 -10.78
CA SER A 211 -0.91 -18.22 -9.48
C SER A 211 -0.96 -19.74 -9.52
N ASN A 212 0.07 -20.40 -8.97
CA ASN A 212 0.13 -21.85 -8.82
C ASN A 212 -0.49 -22.33 -7.49
N ARG A 213 -0.93 -21.42 -6.65
CA ARG A 213 -1.56 -21.66 -5.35
C ARG A 213 -2.87 -20.90 -5.25
N GLU A 214 -3.77 -21.40 -4.44
CA GLU A 214 -4.99 -20.67 -4.10
C GLU A 214 -4.63 -19.51 -3.17
N ASN A 215 -4.99 -18.30 -3.61
CA ASN A 215 -4.83 -17.06 -2.86
C ASN A 215 -6.19 -16.46 -2.52
N PHE A 216 -6.21 -15.65 -1.48
CA PHE A 216 -7.42 -15.02 -0.95
C PHE A 216 -7.20 -13.52 -0.82
N VAL A 217 -8.21 -12.73 -1.15
CA VAL A 217 -8.19 -11.28 -1.03
C VAL A 217 -9.35 -10.82 -0.17
N PHE A 218 -9.05 -10.02 0.83
CA PHE A 218 -10.01 -9.47 1.77
C PHE A 218 -9.91 -7.95 1.79
N ARG A 219 -11.02 -7.29 2.07
CA ARG A 219 -11.07 -5.87 2.38
C ARG A 219 -11.88 -5.68 3.66
N GLU A 220 -11.25 -5.96 4.77
CA GLU A 220 -11.89 -5.93 6.08
C GLU A 220 -11.02 -5.21 7.12
N ASP A 221 -11.67 -4.74 8.18
CA ASP A 221 -10.96 -4.33 9.38
C ASP A 221 -10.11 -5.48 9.92
N ALA A 222 -8.87 -5.18 10.28
CA ALA A 222 -7.89 -6.21 10.66
C ALA A 222 -8.36 -7.05 11.86
N GLU A 223 -8.93 -6.43 12.91
CA GLU A 223 -9.40 -7.17 14.08
C GLU A 223 -10.60 -8.04 13.74
N THR A 224 -11.52 -7.53 12.92
CA THR A 224 -12.71 -8.27 12.45
C THR A 224 -12.31 -9.50 11.65
N LEU A 225 -11.39 -9.35 10.69
CA LEU A 225 -10.89 -10.47 9.89
C LEU A 225 -10.20 -11.53 10.75
N LEU A 226 -9.38 -11.12 11.71
CA LEU A 226 -8.72 -12.06 12.64
C LEU A 226 -9.73 -12.82 13.50
N ASP A 227 -10.81 -12.17 13.94
CA ASP A 227 -11.90 -12.85 14.66
C ASP A 227 -12.61 -13.89 13.77
N HIS A 228 -12.84 -13.60 12.47
CA HIS A 228 -13.37 -14.56 11.50
C HIS A 228 -12.42 -15.76 11.30
N PHE A 229 -11.13 -15.55 11.15
CA PHE A 229 -10.16 -16.63 11.02
C PHE A 229 -10.11 -17.52 12.26
N ARG A 230 -10.12 -16.93 13.45
CA ARG A 230 -10.16 -17.69 14.71
C ARG A 230 -11.45 -18.51 14.84
N ALA A 231 -12.59 -17.93 14.51
CA ALA A 231 -13.89 -18.62 14.56
C ALA A 231 -13.97 -19.80 13.58
N SER A 232 -13.32 -19.68 12.40
CA SER A 232 -13.25 -20.74 11.39
C SER A 232 -12.14 -21.76 11.62
N GLY A 233 -11.29 -21.58 12.65
CA GLY A 233 -10.13 -22.41 12.88
C GLY A 233 -9.00 -22.25 11.82
N LYS A 234 -9.04 -21.21 11.00
CA LYS A 234 -7.99 -20.93 10.04
C LYS A 234 -6.72 -20.52 10.76
N HIS A 235 -5.59 -21.12 10.37
CA HIS A 235 -4.27 -20.84 10.90
C HIS A 235 -3.25 -20.69 9.76
N PHE A 236 -2.19 -19.91 9.98
CA PHE A 236 -1.16 -19.62 9.00
C PHE A 236 0.22 -20.01 9.54
N ASP A 237 1.16 -20.35 8.65
CA ASP A 237 2.54 -20.56 9.05
C ASP A 237 3.21 -19.25 9.42
N LEU A 238 2.92 -18.19 8.64
CA LEU A 238 3.45 -16.84 8.84
C LEU A 238 2.35 -15.79 8.71
N ALA A 239 2.33 -14.84 9.62
CA ALA A 239 1.61 -13.57 9.43
C ALA A 239 2.62 -12.41 9.31
N TYR A 240 2.47 -11.62 8.25
CA TYR A 240 3.19 -10.35 8.07
C TYR A 240 2.29 -9.19 8.47
N LEU A 241 2.76 -8.35 9.38
CA LEU A 241 2.06 -7.18 9.90
C LEU A 241 2.87 -5.91 9.61
N ASP A 242 2.26 -4.99 8.87
CA ASP A 242 2.78 -3.65 8.56
C ASP A 242 1.67 -2.61 8.75
N PRO A 243 1.17 -2.43 9.99
CA PRO A 243 0.06 -1.53 10.25
C PRO A 243 0.45 -0.08 9.94
N PRO A 244 -0.51 0.80 9.62
CA PRO A 244 -0.24 2.22 9.57
C PRO A 244 0.20 2.71 10.96
N TYR A 245 1.41 3.24 11.09
CA TYR A 245 2.01 3.57 12.39
C TYR A 245 2.00 5.07 12.75
N GLY A 246 1.34 5.89 11.95
CA GLY A 246 1.22 7.32 12.22
C GLY A 246 2.58 8.04 12.27
N SER A 247 2.73 8.96 13.23
CA SER A 247 3.98 9.68 13.45
C SER A 247 4.19 9.94 14.96
N ASN A 248 5.42 9.82 15.44
CA ASN A 248 5.82 10.22 16.79
C ASN A 248 5.91 11.75 16.95
N ASN A 249 5.79 12.51 15.87
CA ASN A 249 5.78 13.96 15.90
C ASN A 249 4.35 14.49 16.12
N GLU A 250 3.99 14.80 17.35
CA GLU A 250 2.67 15.31 17.74
C GLU A 250 2.31 16.67 17.10
N LYS A 251 3.31 17.43 16.65
CA LYS A 251 3.09 18.72 15.96
C LYS A 251 2.66 18.54 14.50
N MET A 252 2.79 17.33 13.96
CA MET A 252 2.42 17.05 12.59
C MET A 252 0.91 16.89 12.46
N PRO A 253 0.24 17.64 11.54
CA PRO A 253 -1.19 17.45 11.31
C PRO A 253 -1.52 16.01 10.92
N PRO A 254 -2.62 15.41 11.41
CA PRO A 254 -3.01 14.03 11.11
C PRO A 254 -3.06 13.72 9.61
N SER A 255 -3.57 14.64 8.79
CA SER A 255 -3.61 14.48 7.32
C SER A 255 -2.25 14.28 6.65
N ARG A 256 -1.15 14.56 7.37
CA ARG A 256 0.22 14.39 6.87
C ARG A 256 0.78 12.99 7.09
N VAL A 257 0.05 12.12 7.75
CA VAL A 257 0.50 10.76 8.10
C VAL A 257 -0.55 9.69 7.81
N ARG A 258 -1.77 10.06 7.38
CA ARG A 258 -2.87 9.13 7.15
C ARG A 258 -2.94 8.69 5.69
N TYR A 259 -2.93 7.39 5.48
CA TYR A 259 -3.02 6.78 4.14
C TYR A 259 -4.32 7.13 3.42
N ALA A 260 -5.46 7.14 4.12
CA ALA A 260 -6.74 7.55 3.54
C ALA A 260 -6.72 8.98 2.98
N SER A 261 -5.96 9.89 3.63
CA SER A 261 -5.72 11.24 3.13
C SER A 261 -4.74 11.26 1.97
N TYR A 262 -3.64 10.52 2.08
CA TYR A 262 -2.57 10.50 1.07
C TYR A 262 -3.06 9.99 -0.27
N TYR A 263 -3.89 8.95 -0.26
CA TYR A 263 -4.31 8.22 -1.47
C TYR A 263 -5.81 8.34 -1.74
N HIS A 264 -6.47 9.40 -1.22
CA HIS A 264 -7.88 9.68 -1.43
C HIS A 264 -8.30 9.61 -2.90
N ILE A 265 -7.42 10.00 -3.82
CA ILE A 265 -7.70 9.99 -5.26
C ILE A 265 -7.79 8.57 -5.82
N TRP A 266 -7.00 7.63 -5.31
CA TRP A 266 -7.10 6.23 -5.77
C TRP A 266 -8.45 5.63 -5.39
N LYS A 267 -8.96 5.91 -4.19
CA LYS A 267 -10.33 5.55 -3.81
C LYS A 267 -11.34 6.14 -4.78
N THR A 268 -11.21 7.43 -5.13
CA THR A 268 -12.11 8.08 -6.10
C THR A 268 -12.02 7.44 -7.49
N VAL A 269 -10.81 7.10 -7.95
CA VAL A 269 -10.61 6.41 -9.23
C VAL A 269 -11.23 5.01 -9.22
N ILE A 270 -11.08 4.25 -8.14
CA ILE A 270 -11.66 2.89 -8.03
C ILE A 270 -13.19 2.94 -8.00
N LEU A 271 -13.77 3.81 -7.18
CA LEU A 271 -15.22 3.87 -6.95
C LEU A 271 -15.97 4.62 -8.07
N ASN A 272 -15.35 5.62 -8.70
CA ASN A 272 -15.98 6.55 -9.65
C ASN A 272 -17.25 7.20 -9.09
N ASP A 273 -17.26 7.45 -7.77
CA ASP A 273 -18.43 7.85 -7.01
C ASP A 273 -18.66 9.37 -6.99
N ARG A 274 -17.78 10.14 -7.63
CA ARG A 274 -17.84 11.61 -7.73
C ARG A 274 -18.14 12.27 -6.38
N PRO A 275 -17.32 12.03 -5.34
CA PRO A 275 -17.61 12.46 -3.98
C PRO A 275 -17.63 13.96 -3.82
N GLU A 276 -18.23 14.44 -2.73
CA GLU A 276 -17.95 15.77 -2.24
C GLU A 276 -16.46 15.94 -1.93
N ILE A 277 -15.92 17.10 -2.32
CA ILE A 277 -14.49 17.41 -2.20
C ILE A 277 -14.27 18.70 -1.42
N PHE A 278 -13.12 18.81 -0.78
CA PHE A 278 -12.75 19.99 0.01
C PHE A 278 -11.28 20.35 -0.12
N GLY A 279 -10.98 21.60 0.24
CA GLY A 279 -9.62 22.12 0.29
C GLY A 279 -8.97 22.29 -1.08
N ALA A 280 -7.76 22.85 -1.12
CA ALA A 280 -7.05 23.18 -2.35
C ALA A 280 -6.54 21.96 -3.14
N ALA A 281 -6.46 20.78 -2.51
CA ALA A 281 -6.09 19.53 -3.15
C ALA A 281 -7.31 18.69 -3.55
N HIS A 282 -8.52 19.24 -3.43
CA HIS A 282 -9.78 18.57 -3.74
C HIS A 282 -9.89 17.17 -3.14
N ARG A 283 -9.57 17.08 -1.82
CA ARG A 283 -9.68 15.81 -1.10
C ARG A 283 -11.14 15.39 -0.96
N ARG A 284 -11.38 14.10 -0.99
CA ARG A 284 -12.70 13.51 -0.63
C ARG A 284 -13.11 13.92 0.77
N GLU A 285 -14.37 14.23 0.98
CA GLU A 285 -14.91 14.62 2.29
C GLU A 285 -14.69 13.53 3.36
N ASP A 286 -14.86 12.26 2.99
CA ASP A 286 -14.64 11.11 3.88
C ASP A 286 -13.16 10.84 4.22
N SER A 287 -12.23 11.57 3.59
CA SER A 287 -10.80 11.56 3.95
C SER A 287 -10.42 12.58 5.04
N ARG A 288 -11.39 13.29 5.63
CA ARG A 288 -11.12 14.22 6.73
C ARG A 288 -10.55 13.50 7.95
N ASP A 289 -9.67 14.19 8.66
CA ASP A 289 -8.92 13.64 9.79
C ASP A 289 -9.80 13.08 10.91
N LYS A 290 -11.03 13.58 11.05
CA LYS A 290 -12.00 13.11 12.05
C LYS A 290 -12.73 11.84 11.64
N ILE A 291 -12.73 11.50 10.34
CA ILE A 291 -13.50 10.39 9.76
C ILE A 291 -12.59 9.20 9.47
N SER A 292 -11.43 9.47 8.87
CA SER A 292 -10.54 8.46 8.28
C SER A 292 -9.43 7.95 9.21
N GLY A 293 -9.59 8.10 10.53
CA GLY A 293 -8.57 7.68 11.50
C GLY A 293 -8.45 6.17 11.64
N SER A 294 -7.22 5.66 11.60
CA SER A 294 -6.91 4.28 11.97
C SER A 294 -6.59 4.18 13.47
N PRO A 295 -7.01 3.13 14.19
CA PRO A 295 -6.64 2.92 15.58
C PRO A 295 -5.12 2.82 15.79
N PHE A 296 -4.37 2.36 14.77
CA PHE A 296 -2.90 2.24 14.81
C PHE A 296 -2.18 3.58 14.64
N GLU A 297 -2.85 4.61 14.13
CA GLU A 297 -2.32 5.98 13.97
C GLU A 297 -2.73 6.90 15.11
N GLU A 298 -3.50 6.42 16.08
CA GLU A 298 -4.06 7.22 17.16
C GLU A 298 -2.94 7.75 18.08
N TYR A 299 -2.95 9.05 18.34
CA TYR A 299 -1.95 9.70 19.19
C TYR A 299 -2.39 9.83 20.65
N ARG A 300 -3.69 9.65 20.92
CA ARG A 300 -4.23 9.78 22.27
C ARG A 300 -3.77 8.63 23.18
N ARG A 301 -3.73 8.96 24.45
CA ARG A 301 -3.54 8.00 25.52
C ARG A 301 -4.86 7.83 26.27
N ASP A 302 -5.04 6.71 26.92
CA ASP A 302 -6.17 6.49 27.80
C ASP A 302 -5.96 7.14 29.19
N GLU A 303 -6.92 6.93 30.09
CA GLU A 303 -6.90 7.47 31.45
C GLU A 303 -5.72 6.96 32.29
N GLU A 304 -5.15 5.80 31.93
CA GLU A 304 -3.97 5.18 32.56
C GLU A 304 -2.65 5.66 31.95
N GLY A 305 -2.70 6.52 30.93
CA GLY A 305 -1.55 7.02 30.21
C GLY A 305 -0.99 6.08 29.13
N SER A 306 -1.67 4.97 28.82
CA SER A 306 -1.24 4.00 27.82
C SER A 306 -1.60 4.45 26.40
N SER A 307 -0.71 4.24 25.41
CA SER A 307 -0.95 4.56 24.02
C SER A 307 -2.09 3.73 23.44
N LEU A 308 -3.10 4.37 22.87
CA LEU A 308 -4.22 3.68 22.21
C LEU A 308 -3.75 2.93 20.94
N ALA A 309 -2.79 3.49 20.19
CA ALA A 309 -2.20 2.82 19.04
C ALA A 309 -1.44 1.54 19.43
N LEU A 310 -0.69 1.59 20.54
CA LEU A 310 0.02 0.41 21.04
C LEU A 310 -0.95 -0.68 21.53
N LYS A 311 -2.04 -0.29 22.21
CA LYS A 311 -3.10 -1.23 22.60
C LYS A 311 -3.78 -1.88 21.38
N ALA A 312 -4.01 -1.12 20.30
CA ALA A 312 -4.55 -1.68 19.06
C ALA A 312 -3.57 -2.68 18.42
N LEU A 313 -2.30 -2.33 18.35
CA LEU A 313 -1.25 -3.24 17.85
C LEU A 313 -1.18 -4.51 18.68
N HIS A 314 -1.18 -4.42 20.00
CA HIS A 314 -1.14 -5.56 20.91
C HIS A 314 -2.32 -6.52 20.68
N ARG A 315 -3.55 -5.98 20.54
CA ARG A 315 -4.73 -6.81 20.24
C ARG A 315 -4.58 -7.58 18.94
N VAL A 316 -4.10 -6.93 17.87
CA VAL A 316 -3.89 -7.57 16.58
C VAL A 316 -2.82 -8.64 16.65
N VAL A 317 -1.65 -8.34 17.24
CA VAL A 317 -0.57 -9.31 17.45
C VAL A 317 -1.09 -10.53 18.21
N LYS A 318 -1.82 -10.32 19.31
CA LYS A 318 -2.37 -11.41 20.15
C LYS A 318 -3.44 -12.23 19.44
N LYS A 319 -4.31 -11.62 18.65
CA LYS A 319 -5.39 -12.27 17.90
C LYS A 319 -4.91 -13.04 16.68
N THR A 320 -3.77 -12.67 16.09
CA THR A 320 -3.28 -13.24 14.83
C THR A 320 -3.09 -14.77 14.94
N PRO A 321 -3.81 -15.58 14.16
CA PRO A 321 -3.72 -17.05 14.21
C PRO A 321 -2.60 -17.55 13.28
N ALA A 322 -1.36 -17.42 13.70
CA ALA A 322 -0.19 -17.87 12.94
C ALA A 322 0.85 -18.50 13.87
N GLU A 323 1.67 -19.42 13.36
CA GLU A 323 2.79 -19.99 14.10
C GLU A 323 3.92 -18.96 14.29
N HIS A 324 4.19 -18.21 13.22
CA HIS A 324 5.17 -17.13 13.24
C HIS A 324 4.51 -15.80 12.85
N LEU A 325 5.03 -14.71 13.42
CA LEU A 325 4.58 -13.36 13.10
C LEU A 325 5.81 -12.48 12.83
N LEU A 326 5.83 -11.85 11.66
CA LEU A 326 6.81 -10.84 11.29
C LEU A 326 6.17 -9.46 11.33
N LEU A 327 6.56 -8.64 12.31
CA LEU A 327 6.14 -7.25 12.41
C LEU A 327 7.16 -6.33 11.75
N SER A 328 6.73 -5.49 10.79
CA SER A 328 7.48 -4.36 10.26
C SER A 328 6.99 -3.06 10.92
N TYR A 329 7.92 -2.22 11.39
CA TYR A 329 7.56 -0.96 12.04
C TYR A 329 8.67 0.07 11.93
N SER A 330 8.32 1.35 11.82
CA SER A 330 9.30 2.45 11.72
C SER A 330 9.53 3.15 13.07
N ASN A 331 10.77 3.58 13.34
CA ASN A 331 11.09 4.40 14.51
C ASN A 331 10.39 5.78 14.52
N GLY A 332 9.83 6.19 13.37
CA GLY A 332 9.00 7.39 13.27
C GLY A 332 7.54 7.18 13.67
N GLY A 333 7.14 5.95 13.99
CA GLY A 333 5.78 5.60 14.37
C GLY A 333 5.41 5.94 15.82
N ARG A 334 4.20 5.56 16.23
CA ARG A 334 3.62 5.85 17.55
C ARG A 334 4.24 5.04 18.69
N ALA A 335 4.81 3.87 18.40
CA ALA A 335 5.42 2.98 19.38
C ALA A 335 6.95 3.07 19.33
N THR A 336 7.58 3.03 20.48
CA THR A 336 9.03 2.92 20.62
C THR A 336 9.49 1.48 20.43
N TYR A 337 10.79 1.28 20.18
CA TYR A 337 11.38 -0.07 20.08
C TYR A 337 11.10 -0.93 21.31
N ALA A 338 11.26 -0.37 22.52
CA ALA A 338 11.03 -1.08 23.78
C ALA A 338 9.56 -1.52 23.93
N GLU A 339 8.61 -0.61 23.67
CA GLU A 339 7.18 -0.91 23.71
C GLU A 339 6.78 -1.98 22.68
N LEU A 340 7.41 -2.00 21.50
CA LEU A 340 7.18 -3.05 20.51
C LEU A 340 7.70 -4.42 20.99
N VAL A 341 8.89 -4.45 21.58
CA VAL A 341 9.45 -5.67 22.17
C VAL A 341 8.55 -6.21 23.28
N ASP A 342 8.04 -5.35 24.16
CA ASP A 342 7.14 -5.76 25.25
C ASP A 342 5.84 -6.35 24.72
N VAL A 343 5.22 -5.72 23.72
CA VAL A 343 4.00 -6.24 23.06
C VAL A 343 4.24 -7.61 22.41
N LEU A 344 5.38 -7.77 21.77
CA LEU A 344 5.73 -9.03 21.10
C LEU A 344 6.06 -10.14 22.10
N ALA A 345 6.79 -9.82 23.17
CA ALA A 345 7.14 -10.77 24.23
C ALA A 345 5.91 -11.30 25.00
N ASP A 346 4.84 -10.48 25.14
CA ASP A 346 3.55 -10.96 25.72
C ASP A 346 2.81 -11.93 24.80
N SER A 347 3.19 -12.01 23.53
CA SER A 347 2.47 -12.79 22.51
C SER A 347 3.27 -13.98 21.95
N GLY A 348 4.57 -14.08 22.21
CA GLY A 348 5.41 -15.15 21.71
C GLY A 348 6.89 -14.97 22.04
N GLU A 349 7.71 -15.90 21.56
CA GLU A 349 9.17 -15.86 21.70
C GLU A 349 9.81 -15.03 20.59
N LEU A 350 10.58 -14.00 20.94
CA LEU A 350 11.32 -13.21 19.95
C LEU A 350 12.49 -14.03 19.37
N ILE A 351 12.37 -14.39 18.10
CA ILE A 351 13.41 -15.12 17.36
C ILE A 351 14.50 -14.18 16.88
N THR A 352 14.10 -13.05 16.25
CA THR A 352 15.05 -12.08 15.72
C THR A 352 14.46 -10.68 15.67
N ALA A 353 15.36 -9.68 15.76
CA ALA A 353 15.04 -8.28 15.57
C ALA A 353 16.10 -7.64 14.67
N ILE A 354 15.68 -7.21 13.48
CA ILE A 354 16.54 -6.59 12.49
C ILE A 354 16.27 -5.09 12.46
N GLN A 355 17.33 -4.29 12.47
CA GLN A 355 17.26 -2.84 12.33
C GLN A 355 17.91 -2.40 11.03
N MET A 356 17.19 -1.68 10.21
CA MET A 356 17.67 -1.22 8.92
C MET A 356 17.63 0.30 8.82
N ASN A 357 18.77 0.90 8.50
CA ASN A 357 18.85 2.33 8.30
C ASN A 357 18.24 2.71 6.95
N TYR A 358 17.26 3.61 6.98
CA TYR A 358 16.60 4.16 5.81
C TYR A 358 17.08 5.58 5.54
N LYS A 359 17.39 5.90 4.28
CA LYS A 359 17.59 7.32 3.92
C LYS A 359 16.28 8.07 4.07
N LYS A 360 16.31 9.25 4.70
CA LYS A 360 15.15 10.15 4.85
C LYS A 360 14.42 10.30 3.51
N ASN A 361 13.11 10.32 3.56
CA ASN A 361 12.27 10.51 2.39
C ASN A 361 12.56 11.88 1.74
N VAL A 362 12.33 12.00 0.41
CA VAL A 362 12.48 13.27 -0.34
C VAL A 362 11.72 14.43 0.31
N MET A 363 10.59 14.16 0.98
CA MET A 363 9.82 15.15 1.74
C MET A 363 10.58 15.76 2.91
N ALA A 364 11.55 15.06 3.50
CA ALA A 364 12.36 15.56 4.61
C ALA A 364 13.24 16.75 4.22
N ASN A 365 13.50 16.94 2.92
CA ASN A 365 14.36 18.02 2.40
C ASN A 365 13.58 19.27 1.95
N MET A 366 12.26 19.33 2.13
CA MET A 366 11.46 20.48 1.73
C MET A 366 11.44 21.55 2.81
N THR A 367 11.82 22.79 2.47
CA THR A 367 11.95 23.92 3.41
C THR A 367 10.69 24.25 4.20
N TRP A 368 9.50 23.99 3.64
CA TRP A 368 8.23 24.24 4.31
C TRP A 368 7.80 23.12 5.29
N THR A 369 8.46 21.96 5.26
CA THR A 369 8.27 20.86 6.23
C THR A 369 9.25 20.92 7.39
N ASN A 370 10.31 21.75 7.30
CA ASN A 370 11.39 21.83 8.30
C ASN A 370 10.92 22.19 9.72
N GLN A 371 9.74 22.80 9.88
CA GLN A 371 9.16 23.09 11.19
C GLN A 371 8.68 21.83 11.93
N TRP A 372 8.49 20.72 11.24
CA TRP A 372 7.92 19.47 11.75
C TRP A 372 8.87 18.27 11.65
N ILE A 373 10.04 18.46 11.09
CA ILE A 373 11.03 17.38 10.93
C ILE A 373 11.99 17.41 12.13
N PRO A 374 12.24 16.26 12.79
CA PRO A 374 13.29 16.16 13.80
C PRO A 374 14.65 16.56 13.22
N PRO A 375 15.61 17.01 14.07
CA PRO A 375 16.97 17.31 13.64
C PRO A 375 17.58 16.21 12.79
N GLU A 376 18.46 16.58 11.85
CA GLU A 376 19.00 15.68 10.81
C GLU A 376 19.73 14.43 11.32
N ASP A 377 20.07 14.40 12.63
CA ASP A 377 20.93 13.39 13.25
C ASP A 377 20.21 12.09 13.65
N ILE A 378 18.86 12.01 13.55
CA ILE A 378 18.13 10.77 13.81
C ILE A 378 17.89 10.04 12.51
N PRO A 379 18.57 8.91 12.24
CA PRO A 379 18.32 8.11 11.05
C PRO A 379 16.89 7.52 11.10
N ASN A 380 16.22 7.48 9.95
CA ASN A 380 15.02 6.67 9.84
C ASN A 380 15.43 5.20 9.90
N VAL A 381 14.86 4.49 10.85
CA VAL A 381 15.10 3.05 11.06
C VAL A 381 13.80 2.31 10.84
N GLU A 382 13.86 1.27 10.04
CA GLU A 382 12.79 0.28 9.96
C GLU A 382 13.20 -0.96 10.74
N TYR A 383 12.28 -1.46 11.54
CA TYR A 383 12.45 -2.67 12.36
C TYR A 383 11.70 -3.83 11.71
N LEU A 384 12.30 -5.00 11.72
CA LEU A 384 11.64 -6.28 11.47
C LEU A 384 11.80 -7.16 12.70
N PHE A 385 10.69 -7.53 13.32
CA PHE A 385 10.65 -8.42 14.49
C PHE A 385 9.98 -9.73 14.10
N LEU A 386 10.68 -10.84 14.22
CA LEU A 386 10.12 -12.17 14.05
C LEU A 386 9.90 -12.82 15.40
N ILE A 387 8.68 -13.26 15.67
CA ILE A 387 8.32 -14.05 16.85
C ILE A 387 7.75 -15.41 16.46
N ARG A 388 7.88 -16.39 17.33
CA ARG A 388 7.12 -17.64 17.33
C ARG A 388 6.03 -17.54 18.39
N LYS A 389 4.78 -17.77 18.01
CA LYS A 389 3.60 -17.68 18.88
C LYS A 389 3.29 -18.99 19.59
#